data_fd16c91e8c5c54c68524b5f9bea627d1
#
_entry.id   fd16c91e8c5c54c68524b5f9bea627d1
#
_cell.length_a   1.000
_cell.length_b   1.000
_cell.length_c   1.000
_cell.angle_alpha   90.00
_cell.angle_beta   90.00
_cell.angle_gamma   90.00
#
_symmetry.space_group_name_H-M   'P 1'
#
loop_
_entity.id
_entity.type
_entity.pdbx_description
1 polymer ?
#
loop_
_entity_poly.entity_id
_entity_poly.type
_entity_poly.pdbx_seq_one_letter_code
_entity_poly.pdbx_strand_id
1 'polypeptide(L)'
;MDYQIIKLNREQVDEIDERLEQFDNAYIKQDLSGSVQLGIVSNDKLVAGINAVITTFRIMYISTLWVDADFRGKGLGKQLIEETEARAVKMGVNTLRADTFDFQGVEFYLATGFTEAGSYTNQEDGYSEHFFVKRI
;
A
#
# COMPACT_ATOMS: atom_id res chain seq x y z
N MET A 1 8.50 -25.37 32.93
CA MET A 1 8.74 -25.51 31.48
C MET A 1 9.76 -24.49 31.03
N ASP A 2 10.78 -24.93 30.36
CA ASP A 2 11.86 -24.04 29.95
C ASP A 2 11.58 -23.47 28.57
N TYR A 3 11.64 -22.16 28.46
CA TYR A 3 11.49 -21.46 27.20
C TYR A 3 12.80 -20.74 26.86
N GLN A 4 13.23 -20.85 25.63
CA GLN A 4 14.45 -20.21 25.16
C GLN A 4 14.15 -19.31 23.96
N ILE A 5 14.77 -18.15 23.95
CA ILE A 5 14.74 -17.27 22.78
C ILE A 5 15.93 -17.65 21.90
N ILE A 6 15.64 -17.95 20.66
CA ILE A 6 16.66 -18.30 19.67
C ILE A 6 16.55 -17.40 18.45
N LYS A 7 17.61 -17.33 17.68
CA LYS A 7 17.56 -16.70 16.36
C LYS A 7 17.04 -17.72 15.35
N LEU A 8 16.06 -17.31 14.54
CA LEU A 8 15.49 -18.20 13.54
C LEU A 8 16.34 -18.23 12.27
N ASN A 9 16.38 -19.39 11.62
CA ASN A 9 16.85 -19.52 10.25
C ASN A 9 15.69 -19.27 9.28
N ARG A 10 15.95 -19.25 7.98
CA ARG A 10 14.93 -18.98 6.96
C ARG A 10 13.78 -19.97 6.98
N GLU A 11 14.10 -21.24 7.13
CA GLU A 11 13.08 -22.29 7.16
C GLU A 11 12.13 -22.11 8.34
N GLN A 12 12.66 -21.74 9.50
CA GLN A 12 11.85 -21.48 10.69
C GLN A 12 10.99 -20.23 10.55
N VAL A 13 11.49 -19.20 9.90
CA VAL A 13 10.70 -18.00 9.59
C VAL A 13 9.51 -18.37 8.71
N ASP A 14 9.76 -19.14 7.65
CA ASP A 14 8.69 -19.60 6.74
C ASP A 14 7.67 -20.47 7.50
N GLU A 15 8.11 -21.29 8.43
CA GLU A 15 7.23 -22.11 9.26
C GLU A 15 6.28 -21.26 10.12
N ILE A 16 6.80 -20.21 10.75
CA ILE A 16 5.97 -19.31 11.58
C ILE A 16 4.98 -18.55 10.71
N ASP A 17 5.42 -18.06 9.54
CA ASP A 17 4.55 -17.37 8.60
C ASP A 17 3.40 -18.29 8.14
N GLU A 18 3.71 -19.55 7.87
CA GLU A 18 2.71 -20.53 7.47
C GLU A 18 1.70 -20.82 8.58
N ARG A 19 2.15 -20.91 9.82
CA ARG A 19 1.26 -21.11 10.98
C ARG A 19 0.29 -19.95 11.15
N LEU A 20 0.77 -18.73 10.97
CA LEU A 20 -0.08 -17.54 11.03
C LEU A 20 -1.12 -17.56 9.91
N GLU A 21 -0.68 -17.89 8.69
CA GLU A 21 -1.58 -17.98 7.55
C GLU A 21 -2.70 -19.01 7.77
N GLN A 22 -2.35 -20.18 8.29
CA GLN A 22 -3.33 -21.23 8.61
C GLN A 22 -4.34 -20.77 9.68
N PHE A 23 -3.85 -20.07 10.69
CA PHE A 23 -4.72 -19.49 11.71
C PHE A 23 -5.68 -18.46 11.10
N ASP A 24 -5.17 -17.57 10.26
CA ASP A 24 -5.94 -16.50 9.63
C ASP A 24 -7.02 -17.05 8.69
N ASN A 25 -6.73 -18.15 8.02
CA ASN A 25 -7.68 -18.78 7.08
C ASN A 25 -9.00 -19.20 7.72
N ALA A 26 -9.01 -19.41 9.04
CA ALA A 26 -10.25 -19.69 9.77
C ALA A 26 -11.19 -18.48 9.83
N TYR A 27 -10.67 -17.28 9.69
CA TYR A 27 -11.41 -16.01 9.78
C TYR A 27 -11.58 -15.31 8.45
N ILE A 28 -10.68 -15.53 7.51
CA ILE A 28 -10.70 -14.90 6.19
C ILE A 28 -11.49 -15.81 5.24
N LYS A 29 -12.75 -15.45 5.00
CA LYS A 29 -13.66 -16.28 4.20
C LYS A 29 -13.62 -15.96 2.71
N GLN A 30 -13.03 -14.83 2.34
CA GLN A 30 -12.86 -14.44 0.94
C GLN A 30 -11.37 -14.27 0.66
N ASP A 31 -10.87 -15.14 -0.19
CA ASP A 31 -9.48 -15.14 -0.59
C ASP A 31 -9.32 -14.31 -1.87
N LEU A 32 -9.40 -12.99 -1.72
CA LEU A 32 -9.11 -12.08 -2.81
C LEU A 32 -7.60 -11.98 -2.96
N SER A 33 -7.13 -12.13 -4.19
CA SER A 33 -5.73 -11.93 -4.52
C SER A 33 -5.61 -11.11 -5.79
N GLY A 34 -4.48 -10.49 -5.97
CA GLY A 34 -4.22 -9.72 -7.17
C GLY A 34 -3.50 -8.41 -6.88
N SER A 35 -3.16 -7.74 -7.93
CA SER A 35 -2.41 -6.49 -7.88
C SER A 35 -2.71 -5.61 -9.07
N VAL A 36 -2.36 -4.34 -8.95
CA VAL A 36 -2.47 -3.35 -10.04
C VAL A 36 -1.10 -2.68 -10.17
N GLN A 37 -0.50 -2.81 -11.34
CA GLN A 37 0.71 -2.11 -11.71
C GLN A 37 0.41 -1.31 -12.97
N LEU A 38 0.45 0.01 -12.86
CA LEU A 38 0.16 0.93 -13.97
C LEU A 38 1.29 1.95 -14.10
N GLY A 39 1.53 2.36 -15.31
CA GLY A 39 2.52 3.40 -15.60
C GLY A 39 2.01 4.38 -16.62
N ILE A 40 2.66 5.54 -16.68
CA ILE A 40 2.42 6.56 -17.68
C ILE A 40 3.71 6.78 -18.44
N VAL A 41 3.60 6.76 -19.75
CA VAL A 41 4.73 6.92 -20.67
C VAL A 41 4.56 8.22 -21.43
N SER A 42 5.63 8.98 -21.56
CA SER A 42 5.72 10.19 -22.37
C SER A 42 7.00 10.14 -23.21
N ASN A 43 6.87 10.27 -24.52
CA ASN A 43 8.01 10.16 -25.44
C ASN A 43 8.84 8.88 -25.22
N ASP A 44 8.14 7.74 -25.10
CA ASP A 44 8.71 6.41 -24.86
C ASP A 44 9.48 6.25 -23.53
N LYS A 45 9.33 7.21 -22.63
CA LYS A 45 9.90 7.14 -21.27
C LYS A 45 8.83 6.94 -20.22
N LEU A 46 9.08 6.05 -19.29
CA LEU A 46 8.24 5.89 -18.10
C LEU A 46 8.42 7.11 -17.20
N VAL A 47 7.35 7.85 -16.94
CA VAL A 47 7.40 9.11 -16.18
C VAL A 47 6.60 9.06 -14.88
N ALA A 48 5.73 8.07 -14.71
CA ALA A 48 4.95 7.88 -13.49
C ALA A 48 4.52 6.42 -13.38
N GLY A 49 4.23 5.99 -12.17
CA GLY A 49 3.77 4.62 -11.95
C GLY A 49 3.18 4.40 -10.57
N ILE A 50 2.39 3.34 -10.47
CA ILE A 50 1.78 2.89 -9.23
C ILE A 50 1.90 1.39 -9.12
N ASN A 51 2.17 0.92 -7.90
CA ASN A 51 2.17 -0.49 -7.56
C ASN A 51 1.26 -0.68 -6.35
N ALA A 52 0.20 -1.46 -6.51
CA ALA A 52 -0.77 -1.74 -5.47
C ALA A 52 -1.08 -3.23 -5.43
N VAL A 53 -1.29 -3.78 -4.24
CA VAL A 53 -1.51 -5.20 -4.03
C VAL A 53 -2.63 -5.44 -3.02
N ILE A 54 -3.48 -6.43 -3.29
CA ILE A 54 -4.46 -6.89 -2.30
C ILE A 54 -3.70 -7.58 -1.18
N THR A 55 -3.89 -7.11 0.04
CA THR A 55 -3.21 -7.66 1.23
C THR A 55 -4.08 -8.68 1.94
N THR A 56 -5.26 -8.27 2.40
CA THR A 56 -6.17 -9.12 3.17
C THR A 56 -7.59 -8.59 2.99
N PHE A 57 -8.58 -9.47 3.06
CA PHE A 57 -9.98 -9.11 2.87
C PHE A 57 -10.18 -8.35 1.56
N ARG A 58 -10.86 -7.20 1.62
CA ARG A 58 -11.15 -6.35 0.47
C ARG A 58 -10.26 -5.10 0.46
N ILE A 59 -9.03 -5.26 0.94
CA ILE A 59 -8.08 -4.15 1.13
C ILE A 59 -6.95 -4.25 0.12
N MET A 60 -6.70 -3.14 -0.57
CA MET A 60 -5.55 -3.00 -1.46
C MET A 60 -4.59 -1.96 -0.88
N TYR A 61 -3.32 -2.33 -0.80
CA TYR A 61 -2.25 -1.45 -0.31
C TYR A 61 -1.49 -0.86 -1.49
N ILE A 62 -1.37 0.46 -1.50
CA ILE A 62 -0.53 1.18 -2.46
C ILE A 62 0.89 1.21 -1.89
N SER A 63 1.77 0.36 -2.41
CA SER A 63 3.14 0.28 -1.93
C SER A 63 4.04 1.34 -2.54
N THR A 64 3.74 1.77 -3.76
CA THR A 64 4.55 2.76 -4.48
C THR A 64 3.67 3.60 -5.38
N LEU A 65 3.86 4.90 -5.31
CA LEU A 65 3.27 5.85 -6.25
C LEU A 65 4.33 6.92 -6.52
N TRP A 66 4.70 7.07 -7.77
CA TRP A 66 5.75 7.99 -8.18
C TRP A 66 5.38 8.74 -9.45
N VAL A 67 5.69 10.03 -9.46
CA VAL A 67 5.62 10.87 -10.66
C VAL A 67 6.96 11.62 -10.75
N ASP A 68 7.61 11.55 -11.90
CA ASP A 68 8.86 12.27 -12.14
C ASP A 68 8.67 13.77 -11.90
N ALA A 69 9.69 14.41 -11.37
CA ALA A 69 9.63 15.81 -10.92
C ALA A 69 9.09 16.78 -12.00
N ASP A 70 9.55 16.61 -13.24
CA ASP A 70 9.14 17.47 -14.36
C ASP A 70 7.70 17.24 -14.80
N PHE A 71 7.07 16.17 -14.34
CA PHE A 71 5.71 15.78 -14.70
C PHE A 71 4.71 15.97 -13.56
N ARG A 72 5.14 16.52 -12.43
CA ARG A 72 4.28 16.78 -11.28
C ARG A 72 3.40 18.00 -11.51
N GLY A 73 2.27 18.05 -10.77
CA GLY A 73 1.32 19.15 -10.89
C GLY A 73 0.46 19.12 -12.15
N LYS A 74 0.46 18.00 -12.88
CA LYS A 74 -0.29 17.83 -14.13
C LYS A 74 -1.43 16.82 -14.01
N GLY A 75 -1.71 16.32 -12.81
CA GLY A 75 -2.79 15.39 -12.55
C GLY A 75 -2.46 13.93 -12.86
N LEU A 76 -1.21 13.57 -13.10
CA LEU A 76 -0.84 12.19 -13.45
C LEU A 76 -1.02 11.22 -12.27
N GLY A 77 -0.63 11.63 -11.07
CA GLY A 77 -0.85 10.82 -9.87
C GLY A 77 -2.32 10.56 -9.62
N LYS A 78 -3.16 11.58 -9.79
CA LYS A 78 -4.61 11.46 -9.67
C LYS A 78 -5.18 10.47 -10.69
N GLN A 79 -4.71 10.53 -11.94
CA GLN A 79 -5.13 9.59 -12.98
C GLN A 79 -4.78 8.15 -12.61
N LEU A 80 -3.57 7.93 -12.06
CA LEU A 80 -3.15 6.60 -11.60
C LEU A 80 -4.04 6.09 -10.46
N ILE A 81 -4.38 6.95 -9.51
CA ILE A 81 -5.29 6.58 -8.41
C ILE A 81 -6.67 6.22 -8.96
N GLU A 82 -7.24 7.05 -9.83
CA GLU A 82 -8.58 6.82 -10.40
C GLU A 82 -8.64 5.51 -11.18
N GLU A 83 -7.64 5.22 -12.00
CA GLU A 83 -7.59 3.97 -12.75
C GLU A 83 -7.39 2.76 -11.83
N THR A 84 -6.55 2.92 -10.80
CA THR A 84 -6.37 1.87 -9.79
C THR A 84 -7.67 1.57 -9.06
N GLU A 85 -8.43 2.59 -8.67
CA GLU A 85 -9.74 2.42 -8.04
C GLU A 85 -10.70 1.66 -8.93
N ALA A 86 -10.77 2.03 -10.19
CA ALA A 86 -11.66 1.38 -11.14
C ALA A 86 -11.35 -0.12 -11.29
N ARG A 87 -10.08 -0.47 -11.35
CA ARG A 87 -9.65 -1.88 -11.43
C ARG A 87 -9.87 -2.61 -10.12
N ALA A 88 -9.56 -1.96 -9.00
CA ALA A 88 -9.72 -2.53 -7.66
C ALA A 88 -11.17 -2.91 -7.36
N VAL A 89 -12.14 -2.05 -7.70
CA VAL A 89 -13.57 -2.33 -7.53
C VAL A 89 -13.97 -3.60 -8.29
N LYS A 90 -13.50 -3.77 -9.52
CA LYS A 90 -13.76 -4.97 -10.32
C LYS A 90 -13.14 -6.24 -9.71
N MET A 91 -12.10 -6.08 -8.93
CA MET A 91 -11.44 -7.18 -8.22
C MET A 91 -12.10 -7.51 -6.87
N GLY A 92 -13.10 -6.74 -6.45
CA GLY A 92 -13.78 -6.93 -5.18
C GLY A 92 -13.24 -6.10 -4.03
N VAL A 93 -12.30 -5.21 -4.29
CA VAL A 93 -11.70 -4.30 -3.29
C VAL A 93 -12.68 -3.19 -2.94
N ASN A 94 -12.76 -2.84 -1.67
CA ASN A 94 -13.58 -1.74 -1.18
C ASN A 94 -12.80 -0.71 -0.36
N THR A 95 -11.52 -0.94 -0.11
CA THR A 95 -10.70 -0.06 0.71
C THR A 95 -9.29 0.01 0.14
N LEU A 96 -8.79 1.21 -0.10
CA LEU A 96 -7.39 1.46 -0.41
C LEU A 96 -6.69 1.98 0.85
N ARG A 97 -5.45 1.58 1.06
CA ARG A 97 -4.62 2.15 2.11
C ARG A 97 -3.24 2.51 1.56
N ALA A 98 -2.64 3.53 2.16
CA ALA A 98 -1.31 4.00 1.81
C ALA A 98 -0.63 4.57 3.05
N ASP A 99 0.69 4.67 2.99
CA ASP A 99 1.46 5.38 4.00
C ASP A 99 2.47 6.30 3.32
N THR A 100 2.85 7.37 3.99
CA THR A 100 3.77 8.35 3.43
C THR A 100 4.43 9.16 4.55
N PHE A 101 5.65 9.61 4.31
CA PHE A 101 6.33 10.53 5.22
C PHE A 101 6.01 11.99 4.85
N ASP A 102 6.28 12.93 5.79
CA ASP A 102 6.01 14.36 5.63
C ASP A 102 6.52 14.93 4.32
N PHE A 103 7.71 14.50 3.90
CA PHE A 103 8.37 15.05 2.72
C PHE A 103 7.89 14.43 1.40
N GLN A 104 6.94 13.50 1.45
CA GLN A 104 6.48 12.76 0.26
C GLN A 104 5.10 13.24 -0.21
N GLY A 105 4.03 12.55 0.18
CA GLY A 105 2.74 12.68 -0.47
C GLY A 105 1.54 12.96 0.40
N VAL A 106 1.71 13.56 1.59
CA VAL A 106 0.59 13.84 2.50
C VAL A 106 -0.52 14.63 1.81
N GLU A 107 -0.17 15.77 1.22
CA GLU A 107 -1.16 16.64 0.56
C GLU A 107 -1.80 15.97 -0.64
N PHE A 108 -1.03 15.17 -1.37
CA PHE A 108 -1.52 14.42 -2.52
C PHE A 108 -2.64 13.45 -2.11
N TYR A 109 -2.42 12.65 -1.05
CA TYR A 109 -3.43 11.69 -0.61
C TYR A 109 -4.68 12.38 -0.08
N LEU A 110 -4.53 13.45 0.68
CA LEU A 110 -5.67 14.26 1.13
C LEU A 110 -6.46 14.81 -0.07
N ALA A 111 -5.75 15.33 -1.07
CA ALA A 111 -6.37 15.91 -2.27
C ALA A 111 -7.07 14.87 -3.15
N THR A 112 -6.68 13.61 -3.07
CA THR A 112 -7.29 12.53 -3.86
C THR A 112 -8.36 11.73 -3.11
N GLY A 113 -8.80 12.25 -1.96
CA GLY A 113 -9.94 11.72 -1.23
C GLY A 113 -9.62 10.72 -0.13
N PHE A 114 -8.34 10.56 0.21
CA PHE A 114 -7.94 9.72 1.35
C PHE A 114 -8.15 10.48 2.67
N THR A 115 -8.44 9.71 3.72
CA THR A 115 -8.55 10.22 5.09
C THR A 115 -7.35 9.72 5.88
N GLU A 116 -6.74 10.61 6.65
CA GLU A 116 -5.65 10.21 7.54
C GLU A 116 -6.20 9.39 8.70
N ALA A 117 -5.72 8.17 8.86
CA ALA A 117 -6.14 7.25 9.91
C ALA A 117 -5.24 7.31 11.14
N GLY A 118 -4.04 7.84 11.00
CA GLY A 118 -3.10 7.98 12.10
C GLY A 118 -1.73 8.46 11.63
N SER A 119 -0.89 8.78 12.60
CA SER A 119 0.50 9.18 12.32
C SER A 119 1.35 8.99 13.58
N TYR A 120 2.64 8.97 13.38
CA TYR A 120 3.61 9.07 14.47
C TYR A 120 4.82 9.87 14.01
N THR A 121 5.57 10.42 14.97
CA THR A 121 6.78 11.20 14.71
C THR A 121 7.98 10.49 15.31
N ASN A 122 9.01 10.29 14.52
CA ASN A 122 10.31 9.91 15.03
C ASN A 122 11.06 11.20 15.40
N GLN A 123 11.19 11.44 16.69
CA GLN A 123 11.76 12.71 17.18
C GLN A 123 13.23 12.87 16.84
N GLU A 124 13.97 11.79 16.75
CA GLU A 124 15.40 11.85 16.42
C GLU A 124 15.62 12.26 14.97
N ASP A 125 14.80 11.76 14.04
CA ASP A 125 14.90 12.09 12.63
C ASP A 125 14.11 13.32 12.23
N GLY A 126 13.13 13.70 13.04
CA GLY A 126 12.30 14.89 12.81
C GLY A 126 11.19 14.70 11.77
N TYR A 127 10.91 13.49 11.35
CA TYR A 127 9.87 13.19 10.37
C TYR A 127 8.72 12.42 10.98
N SER A 128 7.54 12.60 10.39
CA SER A 128 6.34 11.83 10.74
C SER A 128 5.96 10.90 9.59
N GLU A 129 5.47 9.72 9.93
CA GLU A 129 4.82 8.85 8.97
C GLU A 129 3.31 8.96 9.17
N HIS A 130 2.56 9.02 8.06
CA HIS A 130 1.12 9.20 8.02
C HIS A 130 0.46 8.02 7.33
N PHE A 131 -0.65 7.55 7.88
CA PHE A 131 -1.39 6.40 7.36
C PHE A 131 -2.74 6.87 6.82
N PHE A 132 -3.04 6.46 5.60
CA PHE A 132 -4.24 6.92 4.88
C PHE A 132 -5.12 5.75 4.47
N VAL A 133 -6.43 5.97 4.47
CA VAL A 133 -7.42 5.03 3.96
C VAL A 133 -8.43 5.75 3.08
N LYS A 134 -8.96 5.02 2.09
CA LYS A 134 -10.02 5.52 1.23
C LYS A 134 -11.01 4.39 0.94
N ARG A 135 -12.30 4.61 1.22
CA ARG A 135 -13.37 3.70 0.80
C ARG A 135 -13.70 3.94 -0.66
N ILE A 136 -13.81 2.87 -1.41
CA ILE A 136 -14.12 2.94 -2.84
C ILE A 136 -15.32 2.06 -3.21
#